data_eb6a928ba555b0d988d19b525fda3a17
#
_entry.id   eb6a928ba555b0d988d19b525fda3a17
#
_cell.length_a   1.000
_cell.length_b   1.000
_cell.length_c   1.000
_cell.angle_alpha   90.00
_cell.angle_beta   90.00
_cell.angle_gamma   90.00
#
_symmetry.space_group_name_H-M   'P 1'
#
loop_
_entity.id
_entity.type
_entity.pdbx_description
1 polymer ?
#
loop_
_entity_poly.entity_id
_entity_poly.type
_entity_poly.pdbx_seq_one_letter_code
_entity_poly.pdbx_strand_id
1 'polypeptide(L)' 'MMAGKFVIKKSAGQYHFVLKAGNGEIIATSERYTTKASAKNGIESVKMNAPKAPTEDETGE' A
#
# COMPACT_ATOMS: atom_id res chain seq x y z
N MET A 1 -9.79 -1.73 -19.04
CA MET A 1 -9.13 -0.92 -18.00
C MET A 1 -8.32 -1.84 -17.10
N MET A 2 -7.06 -1.51 -16.87
CA MET A 2 -6.20 -2.33 -16.03
C MET A 2 -6.31 -1.89 -14.56
N ALA A 3 -6.53 -2.86 -13.69
CA ALA A 3 -6.53 -2.58 -12.27
C ALA A 3 -5.09 -2.48 -11.76
N GLY A 4 -4.91 -1.73 -10.69
CA GLY A 4 -3.62 -1.70 -10.00
C GLY A 4 -3.36 -3.01 -9.27
N LYS A 5 -2.21 -3.08 -8.62
CA LYS A 5 -1.86 -4.28 -7.85
C LYS A 5 -0.99 -3.91 -6.66
N PHE A 6 -1.07 -4.75 -5.64
CA PHE A 6 -0.14 -4.69 -4.51
C PHE A 6 1.04 -5.62 -4.80
N VAL A 7 2.25 -5.17 -4.49
CA VAL A 7 3.45 -5.97 -4.63
C VAL A 7 4.19 -5.99 -3.30
N ILE A 8 4.43 -7.19 -2.76
CA ILE A 8 5.19 -7.34 -1.52
C ILE A 8 6.65 -7.49 -1.89
N LYS A 9 7.51 -6.72 -1.21
CA LYS A 9 8.95 -6.75 -1.42
C LYS A 9 9.66 -7.04 -0.11
N LYS A 10 10.86 -7.61 -0.20
CA LYS A 10 11.71 -7.86 0.96
C LYS A 10 13.02 -7.12 0.76
N SER A 11 13.46 -6.43 1.79
CA SER A 11 14.72 -5.68 1.75
C SER A 11 15.29 -5.61 3.17
N ALA A 12 16.59 -5.95 3.32
CA ALA A 12 17.28 -5.91 4.61
C ALA A 12 16.55 -6.67 5.71
N GLY A 13 15.97 -7.83 5.36
CA GLY A 13 15.28 -8.69 6.32
C GLY A 13 13.89 -8.20 6.71
N GLN A 14 13.42 -7.12 6.11
CA GLN A 14 12.10 -6.57 6.40
C GLN A 14 11.22 -6.61 5.16
N TYR A 15 9.91 -6.52 5.37
CA TYR A 15 8.93 -6.60 4.29
C TYR A 15 8.18 -5.29 4.18
N HIS A 16 7.83 -4.92 2.98
CA HIS A 16 6.94 -3.79 2.74
C HIS A 16 6.14 -4.10 1.48
N PHE A 17 5.10 -3.31 1.25
CA PHE A 17 4.36 -3.44 0.01
C PHE A 17 4.24 -2.08 -0.66
N VAL A 18 4.04 -2.13 -1.96
CA VAL A 18 3.74 -0.94 -2.75
C VAL A 18 2.41 -1.18 -3.45
N LEU A 19 1.69 -0.11 -3.70
CA LEU A 19 0.49 -0.14 -4.53
C LEU A 19 0.84 0.51 -5.85
N LYS A 20 0.67 -0.24 -6.93
CA LYS A 20 0.91 0.24 -8.29
C LYS A 20 -0.40 0.52 -8.98
N ALA A 21 -0.45 1.61 -9.73
CA ALA A 21 -1.58 1.90 -10.60
C ALA A 21 -1.59 0.95 -11.80
N GLY A 22 -2.65 1.00 -12.60
CA GLY A 22 -2.77 0.14 -13.77
C GLY A 22 -1.67 0.35 -14.81
N ASN A 23 -1.04 1.53 -14.83
CA ASN A 23 0.08 1.81 -15.74
C ASN A 23 1.43 1.39 -15.17
N GLY A 24 1.46 0.77 -13.98
CA GLY A 24 2.69 0.28 -13.36
C GLY A 24 3.39 1.28 -12.45
N GLU A 25 2.88 2.51 -12.32
CA GLU A 25 3.49 3.49 -11.43
C GLU A 25 3.18 3.19 -9.97
N ILE A 26 4.17 3.37 -9.10
CA ILE A 26 3.98 3.24 -7.66
C ILE A 26 3.27 4.49 -7.15
N ILE A 27 2.09 4.32 -6.57
CA ILE A 27 1.29 5.42 -6.03
C ILE A 27 1.30 5.46 -4.51
N ALA A 28 1.75 4.39 -3.85
CA ALA A 28 1.83 4.35 -2.40
C ALA A 28 2.85 3.31 -1.98
N THR A 29 3.55 3.56 -0.88
CA THR A 29 4.51 2.64 -0.29
C THR A 29 4.17 2.50 1.18
N SER A 30 4.14 1.25 1.68
CA SER A 30 3.84 0.98 3.09
C SER A 30 5.04 1.23 3.99
N GLU A 31 4.77 1.21 5.29
CA GLU A 31 5.82 1.08 6.29
C GLU A 31 6.47 -0.29 6.19
N ARG A 32 7.54 -0.50 6.97
CA ARG A 32 8.23 -1.78 6.99
C ARG A 32 7.65 -2.69 8.06
N TYR A 33 7.53 -3.97 7.71
CA TYR A 33 7.02 -5.01 8.60
C TYR A 33 8.11 -6.03 8.85
N THR A 34 8.10 -6.65 10.01
CA THR A 34 9.09 -7.67 10.35
C THR A 34 8.74 -9.04 9.79
N THR A 35 7.48 -9.27 9.42
CA THR A 35 7.05 -10.55 8.85
C THR A 35 6.23 -10.33 7.59
N LYS A 36 6.26 -11.32 6.71
CA LYS A 36 5.46 -11.29 5.49
C LYS A 36 3.97 -11.31 5.82
N ALA A 37 3.58 -12.06 6.86
CA ALA A 37 2.18 -12.12 7.28
C ALA A 37 1.66 -10.75 7.69
N SER A 38 2.46 -9.97 8.42
CA SER A 38 2.07 -8.62 8.81
C SER A 38 1.90 -7.71 7.59
N ALA A 39 2.80 -7.82 6.61
CA ALA A 39 2.67 -7.05 5.37
C ALA A 39 1.38 -7.39 4.64
N LYS A 40 1.03 -8.68 4.56
CA LYS A 40 -0.23 -9.11 3.95
C LYS A 40 -1.45 -8.57 4.69
N ASN A 41 -1.39 -8.54 6.02
CA ASN A 41 -2.46 -7.96 6.83
C ASN A 41 -2.61 -6.47 6.55
N GLY A 42 -1.50 -5.77 6.37
CA GLY A 42 -1.52 -4.36 5.98
C GLY A 42 -2.21 -4.14 4.65
N ILE A 43 -1.95 -5.01 3.68
CA ILE A 43 -2.62 -4.94 2.38
C ILE A 43 -4.13 -5.12 2.55
N GLU A 44 -4.57 -6.11 3.34
CA GLU A 44 -5.99 -6.32 3.57
C GLU A 44 -6.64 -5.12 4.23
N SER A 45 -5.94 -4.49 5.16
CA SER A 45 -6.44 -3.28 5.82
C SER A 45 -6.64 -2.15 4.80
N VAL A 46 -5.69 -1.96 3.88
CA VAL A 46 -5.84 -0.95 2.83
C VAL A 46 -7.04 -1.26 1.95
N LYS A 47 -7.21 -2.52 1.56
CA LYS A 47 -8.35 -2.92 0.72
C LYS A 47 -9.69 -2.66 1.39
N MET A 48 -9.75 -2.79 2.71
CA MET A 48 -10.99 -2.58 3.46
C MET A 48 -11.28 -1.11 3.70
N ASN A 49 -10.26 -0.30 3.95
CA ASN A 49 -10.44 1.07 4.38
C ASN A 49 -10.37 2.10 3.25
N ALA A 50 -9.49 1.88 2.27
CA ALA A 50 -9.24 2.88 1.23
C ALA A 50 -10.48 3.27 0.42
N PRO A 51 -11.35 2.33 0.02
CA PRO A 51 -12.48 2.70 -0.86
C PRO A 51 -13.44 3.73 -0.27
N LYS A 52 -13.54 3.79 1.05
CA LYS A 52 -14.46 4.70 1.73
C LYS A 52 -13.74 5.81 2.49
N ALA A 53 -12.42 5.85 2.44
CA ALA A 53 -11.66 6.84 3.19
C ALA A 53 -11.79 8.21 2.52
N PRO A 54 -12.25 9.24 3.26
CA PRO A 54 -12.30 10.59 2.71
C PRO A 54 -10.90 11.19 2.63
N THR A 55 -10.75 12.21 1.80
CA THR A 55 -9.51 12.97 1.76
C THR A 55 -9.63 14.13 2.73
N GLU A 56 -8.69 14.21 3.65
CA GLU A 56 -8.61 15.29 4.61
C GLU A 56 -7.39 16.14 4.29
N ASP A 57 -7.60 17.39 3.95
CA ASP A 57 -6.52 18.27 3.54
C ASP A 57 -6.04 19.08 4.74
N GLU A 58 -4.82 18.80 5.18
CA GLU A 58 -4.21 19.45 6.34
C GLU A 58 -3.07 20.38 5.93
N THR A 59 -3.00 20.76 4.66
CA THR A 59 -1.92 21.60 4.16
C THR A 59 -2.08 23.08 4.52
N GLY A 60 -3.27 23.50 4.82
CA GLY A 60 -3.56 24.92 5.10
C GLY A 60 -3.81 25.76 3.87
N GLU A 61 -3.90 25.11 2.71
CA GLU A 61 -4.18 25.84 1.45
C GLU A 61 -5.32 25.25 0.65
#